data_e1f5b59dca6b7ca2cf94e78163390f60
#
_entry.id   e1f5b59dca6b7ca2cf94e78163390f60
#
_cell.length_a   1.000
_cell.length_b   1.000
_cell.length_c   1.000
_cell.angle_alpha   90.00
_cell.angle_beta   90.00
_cell.angle_gamma   90.00
#
_symmetry.space_group_name_H-M   'P 1'
#
loop_
_entity.id
_entity.type
_entity.pdbx_description
1 polymer ?
#
loop_
_entity_poly.entity_id
_entity_poly.type
_entity_poly.pdbx_seq_one_letter_code
_entity_poly.pdbx_strand_id
1 'polypeptide(L)' 'MNCFMCKGELEEKKVNYIVDLENTIIIIKEVPAKVCTQCGEQFFDDKTSENIEKIVNQLKQLAIEVTIVNYKEKVA' A
#
# COMPACT_ATOMS: atom_id res chain seq x y z
N MET A 1 0.39 14.37 13.78
CA MET A 1 0.70 12.97 14.13
C MET A 1 2.16 12.70 13.83
N ASN A 2 2.86 12.06 14.73
CA ASN A 2 4.30 11.84 14.60
C ASN A 2 4.62 10.36 14.41
N CYS A 3 5.76 10.10 13.78
CA CYS A 3 6.25 8.75 13.57
C CYS A 3 6.59 8.08 14.90
N PHE A 4 6.20 6.82 15.07
CA PHE A 4 6.51 6.06 16.28
C PHE A 4 8.01 5.71 16.38
N MET A 5 8.68 5.60 15.24
CA MET A 5 10.06 5.13 15.20
C MET A 5 11.07 6.24 15.51
N CYS A 6 10.93 7.39 14.87
CA CYS A 6 11.89 8.48 15.00
C CYS A 6 11.27 9.78 15.49
N LYS A 7 9.96 9.81 15.72
CA LYS A 7 9.20 10.98 16.14
C LYS A 7 9.23 12.13 15.14
N GLY A 8 9.58 11.86 13.89
CA GLY A 8 9.52 12.86 12.82
C GLY A 8 8.08 13.14 12.42
N GLU A 9 7.87 14.19 11.65
CA GLU A 9 6.56 14.53 11.13
C GLU A 9 6.12 13.57 10.03
N LEU A 10 4.82 13.30 9.96
CA LEU A 10 4.23 12.49 8.91
C LEU A 10 3.59 13.38 7.86
N GLU A 11 3.83 13.06 6.59
CA GLU A 11 3.19 13.72 5.46
C GLU A 11 2.28 12.74 4.74
N GLU A 12 1.16 13.24 4.23
CA GLU A 12 0.29 12.43 3.39
C GLU A 12 0.88 12.36 1.98
N LYS A 13 1.12 11.14 1.52
CA LYS A 13 1.66 10.87 0.18
C LYS A 13 0.97 9.67 -0.42
N LYS A 14 1.08 9.53 -1.73
CA LYS A 14 0.62 8.33 -2.43
C LYS A 14 1.85 7.50 -2.77
N VAL A 15 1.80 6.23 -2.39
CA VAL A 15 2.95 5.33 -2.54
C VAL A 15 2.53 4.07 -3.30
N ASN A 16 3.53 3.33 -3.78
CA ASN A 16 3.31 2.02 -4.38
C ASN A 16 3.43 0.96 -3.29
N TYR A 17 2.40 0.13 -3.18
CA TYR A 17 2.40 -0.97 -2.22
C TYR A 17 2.68 -2.25 -2.98
N ILE A 18 3.76 -2.95 -2.63
CA ILE A 18 4.21 -4.15 -3.34
C ILE A 18 3.99 -5.37 -2.45
N VAL A 19 3.29 -6.36 -2.99
CA VAL A 19 3.04 -7.63 -2.30
C VAL A 19 3.73 -8.75 -3.08
N ASP A 20 4.70 -9.38 -2.46
CA ASP A 20 5.44 -10.49 -3.06
C ASP A 20 4.83 -11.81 -2.57
N LEU A 21 4.16 -12.49 -3.47
CA LEU A 21 3.56 -13.81 -3.20
C LEU A 21 4.36 -14.87 -3.96
N GLU A 22 4.23 -16.14 -3.55
CA GLU A 22 5.01 -17.22 -4.19
C GLU A 22 4.88 -17.27 -5.70
N ASN A 23 3.68 -17.07 -6.21
CA ASN A 23 3.39 -17.23 -7.63
C ASN A 23 3.15 -15.92 -8.37
N THR A 24 3.11 -14.80 -7.65
CA THR A 24 2.78 -13.53 -8.27
C THR A 24 3.30 -12.37 -7.43
N ILE A 25 3.52 -11.25 -8.09
CA ILE A 25 3.83 -9.99 -7.44
C ILE A 25 2.71 -9.02 -7.76
N ILE A 26 2.13 -8.40 -6.74
CA ILE A 26 1.06 -7.43 -6.90
C ILE A 26 1.60 -6.06 -6.55
N ILE A 27 1.43 -5.11 -7.46
CA ILE A 27 1.83 -3.72 -7.25
C ILE A 27 0.56 -2.88 -7.26
N ILE A 28 0.26 -2.24 -6.14
CA ILE A 28 -0.88 -1.33 -6.02
C ILE A 28 -0.33 0.08 -6.01
N LYS A 29 -0.68 0.86 -7.04
CA LYS A 29 -0.16 2.22 -7.23
C LYS A 29 -1.06 3.24 -6.56
N GLU A 30 -0.48 4.36 -6.17
CA GLU A 30 -1.18 5.52 -5.61
C GLU A 30 -1.98 5.19 -4.36
N VAL A 31 -1.40 4.38 -3.48
CA VAL A 31 -2.03 4.05 -2.20
C VAL A 31 -1.79 5.22 -1.24
N PRO A 32 -2.86 5.78 -0.65
CA PRO A 32 -2.67 6.87 0.32
C PRO A 32 -1.98 6.35 1.57
N ALA A 33 -0.93 7.06 1.98
CA ALA A 33 -0.13 6.69 3.14
C ALA A 33 0.36 7.93 3.84
N LYS A 34 0.73 7.77 5.11
CA LYS A 34 1.46 8.79 5.85
C LYS A 34 2.91 8.35 5.90
N VAL A 35 3.79 9.21 5.42
CA VAL A 35 5.21 8.89 5.30
C VAL A 35 6.01 9.80 6.21
N CYS A 36 6.88 9.20 7.02
CA CYS A 36 7.76 9.98 7.89
C CYS A 36 8.79 10.74 7.06
N THR A 37 8.92 12.04 7.33
CA THR A 37 9.86 12.90 6.60
C THR A 37 11.31 12.64 6.95
N GLN A 38 11.58 11.93 8.05
CA GLN A 38 12.94 11.66 8.50
C GLN A 38 13.40 10.25 8.16
N CYS A 39 12.64 9.23 8.54
CA CYS A 39 13.08 7.86 8.34
C CYS A 39 12.45 7.17 7.11
N GLY A 40 11.47 7.81 6.48
CA GLY A 40 10.81 7.24 5.30
C GLY A 40 9.81 6.13 5.61
N GLU A 41 9.50 5.87 6.86
CA GLU A 41 8.55 4.85 7.25
C GLU A 41 7.15 5.18 6.74
N GLN A 42 6.42 4.18 6.27
CA GLN A 42 5.08 4.36 5.72
C GLN A 42 4.04 3.79 6.67
N PHE A 43 2.97 4.55 6.88
CA PHE A 43 1.87 4.13 7.74
C PHE A 43 0.56 4.24 6.97
N PHE A 44 -0.25 3.20 7.06
CA PHE A 44 -1.56 3.15 6.43
C PHE A 44 -2.64 3.13 7.50
N ASP A 45 -3.76 3.83 7.26
CA ASP A 45 -4.87 3.78 8.21
C ASP A 45 -5.62 2.45 8.07
N ASP A 46 -6.54 2.19 9.00
CA ASP A 46 -7.27 0.93 9.04
C ASP A 46 -8.08 0.70 7.76
N LYS A 47 -8.70 1.75 7.25
CA LYS A 47 -9.52 1.66 6.05
C LYS A 47 -8.66 1.33 4.83
N THR A 48 -7.52 2.00 4.71
CA THR A 48 -6.60 1.74 3.60
C THR A 48 -6.04 0.32 3.67
N SER A 49 -5.65 -0.13 4.85
CA SER A 49 -5.14 -1.49 5.05
C SER A 49 -6.20 -2.53 4.68
N GLU A 50 -7.44 -2.30 5.08
CA GLU A 50 -8.56 -3.19 4.75
C GLU A 50 -8.77 -3.27 3.24
N ASN A 51 -8.74 -2.12 2.56
CA ASN A 51 -8.90 -2.08 1.10
C ASN A 51 -7.75 -2.77 0.38
N ILE A 52 -6.53 -2.59 0.85
CA ILE A 52 -5.36 -3.29 0.29
C ILE A 52 -5.56 -4.80 0.41
N GLU A 53 -5.97 -5.27 1.56
CA GLU A 53 -6.20 -6.69 1.78
C GLU A 53 -7.26 -7.25 0.84
N LYS A 54 -8.34 -6.52 0.62
CA LYS A 54 -9.39 -6.92 -0.32
C LYS A 54 -8.86 -7.02 -1.75
N ILE A 55 -8.07 -6.03 -2.17
CA ILE A 55 -7.47 -6.03 -3.50
C ILE A 55 -6.54 -7.22 -3.68
N VAL A 56 -5.68 -7.47 -2.70
CA VAL A 56 -4.75 -8.60 -2.74
C VAL A 56 -5.51 -9.92 -2.83
N ASN A 57 -6.56 -10.08 -2.03
CA ASN A 57 -7.37 -11.30 -2.03
C ASN A 57 -8.04 -11.56 -3.38
N GLN A 58 -8.46 -10.50 -4.08
CA GLN A 58 -9.04 -10.63 -5.41
C GLN A 58 -7.99 -11.02 -6.46
N LEU A 59 -6.82 -10.42 -6.39
CA LEU A 59 -5.79 -10.56 -7.41
C LEU A 59 -4.93 -11.82 -7.24
N LYS A 60 -4.76 -12.31 -6.02
CA LYS A 60 -3.92 -13.49 -5.78
C LYS A 60 -4.46 -14.75 -6.44
N GLN A 61 -5.73 -14.76 -6.81
CA GLN A 61 -6.35 -15.89 -7.48
C GLN A 61 -6.05 -15.90 -8.98
N LEU A 62 -5.55 -14.80 -9.53
CA LEU A 62 -5.19 -14.71 -10.93
C LEU A 62 -3.82 -15.35 -11.14
N ALA A 63 -3.70 -16.19 -12.17
CA ALA A 63 -2.43 -16.85 -12.50
C ALA A 63 -1.55 -15.95 -13.36
N ILE A 64 -1.22 -14.76 -12.85
CA ILE A 64 -0.41 -13.75 -13.55
C ILE A 64 0.83 -13.48 -12.73
N GLU A 65 2.00 -13.47 -13.37
CA GLU A 65 3.28 -13.28 -12.69
C GLU A 65 3.37 -11.92 -11.98
N VAL A 66 2.97 -10.86 -12.67
CA VAL A 66 2.99 -9.50 -12.12
C VAL A 66 1.67 -8.82 -12.43
N THR A 67 1.01 -8.30 -11.41
CA THR A 67 -0.23 -7.55 -11.56
C THR A 67 -0.02 -6.15 -11.04
N ILE A 68 -0.30 -5.13 -11.85
CA ILE A 68 -0.19 -3.73 -11.47
C ILE A 68 -1.59 -3.13 -11.53
N VAL A 69 -2.04 -2.56 -10.42
CA VAL A 69 -3.36 -1.93 -10.32
C VAL A 69 -3.24 -0.58 -9.66
N ASN A 70 -4.23 0.28 -9.88
CA ASN A 70 -4.31 1.58 -9.24
C ASN A 70 -5.31 1.49 -8.09
N TYR A 71 -4.89 1.89 -6.89
CA TYR A 71 -5.72 1.82 -5.69
C TYR A 71 -7.05 2.55 -5.89
N LYS A 72 -7.00 3.76 -6.43
CA LYS A 72 -8.18 4.58 -6.63
C LYS A 72 -9.22 3.90 -7.53
N GLU A 73 -8.79 3.22 -8.57
CA GLU A 73 -9.68 2.52 -9.49
C GLU A 73 -10.32 1.31 -8.84
N LYS A 74 -9.60 0.64 -7.93
CA LYS A 74 -10.10 -0.58 -7.28
C LYS A 74 -11.07 -0.32 -6.13
N VAL A 75 -11.00 0.86 -5.51
CA VAL A 75 -11.86 1.20 -4.37
C VAL A 75 -12.93 2.25 -4.70
N ALA A 76 -12.93 2.76 -5.89
CA ALA A 76 -13.90 3.78 -6.33
C ALA A 76 -15.28 3.17 -6.56
#